data_5b9063936c974e3b1cf06d83bbf3dd54
#
_entry.id   5b9063936c974e3b1cf06d83bbf3dd54
#
_cell.length_a   1.000
_cell.length_b   1.000
_cell.length_c   1.000
_cell.angle_alpha   90.00
_cell.angle_beta   90.00
_cell.angle_gamma   90.00
#
_symmetry.space_group_name_H-M   'P 1'
#
loop_
_entity.id
_entity.type
_entity.pdbx_description
1 polymer ?
#
loop_
_entity_poly.entity_id
_entity_poly.type
_entity_poly.pdbx_seq_one_letter_code
_entity_poly.pdbx_strand_id
1 'polypeptide(L)'
;MGTVTRGTTGPDRLRRVERWLAGTQARRLRAAADPLVVDLGYGARPVTVTDLQRWLRRVRPDVRVVGLEVSPERVAAARAALAGVPGAPVFAVGGFELAVPGGGDPVLVRAFNVLRQYDEGEVAAAWELLRSRLAPGGLLVEGTCDELGRRSTWVALEAGGPVSLTLSVRLGGLPQPSAVAERLPKALIHRNVPGEGVHDLLRAADDAWARAAPEGTFGARQRWLATCRALRRDWPVLDGPARWRLGELTVAWGAVAPRARGRAVRHDPAHGAGNRAGGRAGSGG
;
A
#
# COMPACT_ATOMS: atom_id res chain seq x y z
N MET A 1 18.73 -7.65 1.60
CA MET A 1 17.95 -8.92 1.62
C MET A 1 16.63 -8.68 2.30
N GLY A 2 15.52 -9.19 1.77
CA GLY A 2 14.19 -9.05 2.36
C GLY A 2 13.86 -10.22 3.30
N THR A 3 12.77 -10.07 4.08
CA THR A 3 12.24 -11.12 4.94
C THR A 3 11.19 -11.96 4.18
N VAL A 4 11.24 -13.28 4.34
CA VAL A 4 10.30 -14.21 3.66
C VAL A 4 8.86 -13.89 4.08
N THR A 5 7.97 -13.63 3.12
CA THR A 5 6.56 -13.33 3.38
C THR A 5 5.85 -14.55 3.98
N ARG A 6 5.01 -14.32 5.01
CA ARG A 6 4.17 -15.37 5.60
C ARG A 6 2.80 -15.40 4.90
N GLY A 7 2.30 -16.59 4.65
CA GLY A 7 0.92 -16.82 4.18
C GLY A 7 0.81 -17.54 2.85
N THR A 8 -0.37 -18.15 2.65
CA THR A 8 -0.77 -18.79 1.39
C THR A 8 -1.52 -17.78 0.53
N THR A 9 -1.23 -17.76 -0.77
CA THR A 9 -1.90 -16.89 -1.72
C THR A 9 -2.79 -17.75 -2.61
N GLY A 10 -4.09 -17.43 -2.65
CA GLY A 10 -5.05 -18.05 -3.55
C GLY A 10 -5.22 -17.30 -4.87
N PRO A 11 -5.83 -17.92 -5.90
CA PRO A 11 -6.19 -17.26 -7.13
C PRO A 11 -7.07 -16.02 -6.88
N ASP A 12 -6.95 -15.00 -7.73
CA ASP A 12 -7.74 -13.76 -7.71
C ASP A 12 -7.68 -12.96 -6.38
N ARG A 13 -6.81 -13.32 -5.44
CA ARG A 13 -6.68 -12.59 -4.16
C ARG A 13 -6.34 -11.12 -4.40
N LEU A 14 -5.49 -10.81 -5.39
CA LEU A 14 -5.07 -9.45 -5.73
C LEU A 14 -5.88 -8.83 -6.88
N ARG A 15 -6.99 -9.46 -7.30
CA ARG A 15 -7.82 -8.99 -8.43
C ARG A 15 -8.22 -7.52 -8.36
N ARG A 16 -8.37 -6.95 -7.15
CA ARG A 16 -8.74 -5.54 -6.99
C ARG A 16 -7.65 -4.61 -7.50
N VAL A 17 -6.42 -4.81 -7.03
CA VAL A 17 -5.28 -4.01 -7.49
C VAL A 17 -4.95 -4.32 -8.95
N GLU A 18 -5.05 -5.56 -9.40
CA GLU A 18 -4.81 -5.94 -10.80
C GLU A 18 -5.77 -5.22 -11.76
N ARG A 19 -7.06 -5.20 -11.41
CA ARG A 19 -8.08 -4.43 -12.15
C ARG A 19 -7.81 -2.92 -12.10
N TRP A 20 -7.32 -2.43 -10.97
CA TRP A 20 -6.94 -1.03 -10.83
C TRP A 20 -5.73 -0.72 -11.72
N LEU A 21 -4.69 -1.54 -11.70
CA LEU A 21 -3.51 -1.41 -12.55
C LEU A 21 -3.89 -1.42 -14.04
N ALA A 22 -4.62 -2.43 -14.47
CA ALA A 22 -5.06 -2.55 -15.88
C ALA A 22 -5.95 -1.38 -16.32
N GLY A 23 -6.79 -0.85 -15.43
CA GLY A 23 -7.72 0.22 -15.76
C GLY A 23 -7.13 1.63 -15.66
N THR A 24 -6.24 1.89 -14.71
CA THR A 24 -5.71 3.23 -14.46
C THR A 24 -4.30 3.45 -14.99
N GLN A 25 -3.49 2.38 -15.11
CA GLN A 25 -2.11 2.46 -15.59
C GLN A 25 -1.94 2.02 -17.05
N ALA A 26 -3.04 1.83 -17.76
CA ALA A 26 -3.04 1.41 -19.17
C ALA A 26 -2.18 2.30 -20.07
N ARG A 27 -2.27 3.64 -19.89
CA ARG A 27 -1.49 4.60 -20.67
C ARG A 27 0.02 4.44 -20.40
N ARG A 28 0.40 4.30 -19.12
CA ARG A 28 1.79 4.09 -18.70
C ARG A 28 2.39 2.83 -19.31
N LEU A 29 1.66 1.72 -19.23
CA LEU A 29 2.09 0.44 -19.81
C LEU A 29 2.24 0.50 -21.34
N ARG A 30 1.28 1.14 -22.03
CA ARG A 30 1.33 1.25 -23.51
C ARG A 30 2.45 2.16 -23.99
N ALA A 31 2.77 3.21 -23.25
CA ALA A 31 3.81 4.15 -23.61
C ALA A 31 5.24 3.66 -23.29
N ALA A 32 5.38 2.62 -22.46
CA ALA A 32 6.70 2.09 -22.10
C ALA A 32 7.38 1.44 -23.32
N ALA A 33 8.65 1.79 -23.56
CA ALA A 33 9.48 1.15 -24.58
C ALA A 33 9.72 -0.33 -24.21
N ASP A 34 10.02 -0.59 -22.93
CA ASP A 34 10.08 -1.94 -22.34
C ASP A 34 8.96 -2.05 -21.29
N PRO A 35 7.90 -2.85 -21.55
CA PRO A 35 6.80 -3.03 -20.60
C PRO A 35 7.14 -4.04 -19.50
N LEU A 36 8.28 -3.85 -18.83
CA LEU A 36 8.73 -4.68 -17.72
C LEU A 36 7.93 -4.37 -16.45
N VAL A 37 7.37 -5.42 -15.85
CA VAL A 37 6.60 -5.35 -14.61
C VAL A 37 7.16 -6.34 -13.59
N VAL A 38 7.31 -5.90 -12.36
CA VAL A 38 7.79 -6.76 -11.25
C VAL A 38 6.67 -6.99 -10.24
N ASP A 39 6.46 -8.25 -9.86
CA ASP A 39 5.70 -8.65 -8.69
C ASP A 39 6.67 -9.06 -7.58
N LEU A 40 6.85 -8.20 -6.61
CA LEU A 40 7.82 -8.38 -5.54
C LEU A 40 7.20 -9.10 -4.35
N GLY A 41 7.86 -10.16 -3.88
CA GLY A 41 7.43 -10.93 -2.72
C GLY A 41 6.13 -11.69 -2.97
N TYR A 42 6.02 -12.36 -4.11
CA TYR A 42 4.80 -13.06 -4.54
C TYR A 42 4.41 -14.23 -3.63
N GLY A 43 5.31 -14.68 -2.74
CA GLY A 43 5.04 -15.70 -1.74
C GLY A 43 5.23 -17.14 -2.23
N ALA A 44 4.50 -18.09 -1.63
CA ALA A 44 4.75 -19.53 -1.83
C ALA A 44 4.27 -20.07 -3.19
N ARG A 45 3.43 -19.38 -3.93
CA ARG A 45 2.83 -19.86 -5.18
C ARG A 45 2.93 -18.81 -6.28
N PRO A 46 3.15 -19.22 -7.56
CA PRO A 46 3.28 -18.30 -8.69
C PRO A 46 1.96 -17.63 -9.10
N VAL A 47 0.83 -17.97 -8.46
CA VAL A 47 -0.52 -17.58 -8.88
C VAL A 47 -0.72 -16.06 -8.96
N THR A 48 -0.14 -15.28 -8.05
CA THR A 48 -0.27 -13.81 -8.10
C THR A 48 0.44 -13.20 -9.29
N VAL A 49 1.59 -13.76 -9.67
CA VAL A 49 2.37 -13.31 -10.83
C VAL A 49 1.64 -13.66 -12.12
N THR A 50 1.09 -14.88 -12.22
CA THR A 50 0.31 -15.31 -13.39
C THR A 50 -1.00 -14.54 -13.53
N ASP A 51 -1.70 -14.25 -12.42
CA ASP A 51 -2.91 -13.43 -12.43
C ASP A 51 -2.59 -11.99 -12.88
N LEU A 52 -1.52 -11.39 -12.35
CA LEU A 52 -1.04 -10.07 -12.78
C LEU A 52 -0.77 -10.04 -14.29
N GLN A 53 0.00 -11.01 -14.79
CA GLN A 53 0.30 -11.11 -16.22
C GLN A 53 -0.97 -11.22 -17.04
N ARG A 54 -1.91 -12.07 -16.66
CA ARG A 54 -3.20 -12.25 -17.34
C ARG A 54 -3.99 -10.93 -17.44
N TRP A 55 -4.00 -10.13 -16.35
CA TRP A 55 -4.67 -8.83 -16.35
C TRP A 55 -3.96 -7.81 -17.24
N LEU A 56 -2.64 -7.72 -17.17
CA LEU A 56 -1.87 -6.72 -17.90
C LEU A 56 -1.76 -7.03 -19.40
N ARG A 57 -1.77 -8.30 -19.81
CA ARG A 57 -1.83 -8.69 -21.23
C ARG A 57 -3.07 -8.20 -21.97
N ARG A 58 -4.15 -7.92 -21.27
CA ARG A 58 -5.34 -7.27 -21.85
C ARG A 58 -5.08 -5.82 -22.25
N VAL A 59 -4.06 -5.20 -21.66
CA VAL A 59 -3.67 -3.81 -21.89
C VAL A 59 -2.47 -3.71 -22.82
N ARG A 60 -1.49 -4.57 -22.60
CA ARG A 60 -0.23 -4.67 -23.32
C ARG A 60 0.12 -6.15 -23.52
N PRO A 61 -0.17 -6.75 -24.70
CA PRO A 61 0.01 -8.20 -24.93
C PRO A 61 1.44 -8.70 -24.74
N ASP A 62 2.43 -7.87 -25.04
CA ASP A 62 3.87 -8.15 -24.91
C ASP A 62 4.46 -7.79 -23.55
N VAL A 63 3.61 -7.51 -22.53
CA VAL A 63 4.09 -7.22 -21.17
C VAL A 63 4.97 -8.36 -20.64
N ARG A 64 6.13 -7.99 -20.14
CA ARG A 64 7.07 -8.90 -19.46
C ARG A 64 6.85 -8.83 -17.97
N VAL A 65 6.46 -9.93 -17.34
CA VAL A 65 6.22 -9.99 -15.90
C VAL A 65 7.28 -10.85 -15.23
N VAL A 66 7.92 -10.30 -14.19
CA VAL A 66 8.93 -10.99 -13.39
C VAL A 66 8.44 -11.07 -11.95
N GLY A 67 8.35 -12.26 -11.40
CA GLY A 67 8.14 -12.52 -9.97
C GLY A 67 9.48 -12.56 -9.24
N LEU A 68 9.68 -11.67 -8.26
CA LEU A 68 10.83 -11.69 -7.37
C LEU A 68 10.44 -12.18 -5.99
N GLU A 69 11.18 -13.12 -5.44
CA GLU A 69 11.01 -13.66 -4.09
C GLU A 69 12.38 -13.92 -3.48
N VAL A 70 12.51 -13.70 -2.17
CA VAL A 70 13.80 -13.84 -1.47
C VAL A 70 14.14 -15.30 -1.16
N SER A 71 13.16 -16.22 -1.15
CA SER A 71 13.39 -17.65 -0.93
C SER A 71 13.71 -18.36 -2.22
N PRO A 72 14.94 -18.92 -2.36
CA PRO A 72 15.33 -19.73 -3.52
C PRO A 72 14.42 -20.93 -3.76
N GLU A 73 13.93 -21.58 -2.67
CA GLU A 73 13.06 -22.75 -2.73
C GLU A 73 11.70 -22.40 -3.36
N ARG A 74 11.14 -21.23 -3.01
CA ARG A 74 9.89 -20.73 -3.60
C ARG A 74 10.06 -20.38 -5.08
N VAL A 75 11.20 -19.81 -5.43
CA VAL A 75 11.53 -19.52 -6.83
C VAL A 75 11.68 -20.81 -7.62
N ALA A 76 12.37 -21.81 -7.10
CA ALA A 76 12.50 -23.10 -7.74
C ALA A 76 11.13 -23.80 -7.92
N ALA A 77 10.28 -23.77 -6.89
CA ALA A 77 8.93 -24.31 -6.96
C ALA A 77 8.06 -23.60 -8.02
N ALA A 78 8.14 -22.25 -8.09
CA ALA A 78 7.40 -21.48 -9.09
C ALA A 78 7.87 -21.78 -10.52
N ARG A 79 9.17 -21.90 -10.74
CA ARG A 79 9.75 -22.30 -12.04
C ARG A 79 9.30 -23.71 -12.44
N ALA A 80 9.34 -24.66 -11.51
CA ALA A 80 8.89 -26.03 -11.77
C ALA A 80 7.40 -26.10 -12.11
N ALA A 81 6.56 -25.35 -11.38
CA ALA A 81 5.11 -25.31 -11.59
C ALA A 81 4.70 -24.77 -12.98
N LEU A 82 5.54 -23.97 -13.62
CA LEU A 82 5.26 -23.37 -14.93
C LEU A 82 6.26 -23.79 -16.00
N ALA A 83 7.02 -24.85 -15.75
CA ALA A 83 7.95 -25.40 -16.73
C ALA A 83 7.19 -25.85 -18.00
N GLY A 84 7.68 -25.45 -19.17
CA GLY A 84 7.07 -25.78 -20.46
C GLY A 84 5.80 -24.99 -20.79
N VAL A 85 5.34 -24.09 -19.94
CA VAL A 85 4.16 -23.22 -20.24
C VAL A 85 4.61 -22.06 -21.14
N PRO A 86 4.14 -21.99 -22.40
CA PRO A 86 4.53 -20.92 -23.31
C PRO A 86 4.15 -19.52 -22.78
N GLY A 87 5.11 -18.62 -22.78
CA GLY A 87 4.89 -17.24 -22.33
C GLY A 87 4.63 -17.10 -20.83
N ALA A 88 5.01 -18.08 -20.01
CA ALA A 88 4.95 -17.96 -18.55
C ALA A 88 5.77 -16.76 -18.03
N PRO A 89 5.40 -16.18 -16.87
CA PRO A 89 6.23 -15.18 -16.21
C PRO A 89 7.60 -15.75 -15.86
N VAL A 90 8.59 -14.87 -15.74
CA VAL A 90 9.93 -15.22 -15.25
C VAL A 90 9.94 -15.13 -13.71
N PHE A 91 10.64 -16.06 -13.05
CA PHE A 91 10.80 -16.05 -11.59
C PHE A 91 12.28 -15.96 -11.24
N ALA A 92 12.64 -15.12 -10.29
CA ALA A 92 14.02 -14.96 -9.84
C ALA A 92 14.11 -14.69 -8.34
N VAL A 93 15.27 -15.02 -7.77
CA VAL A 93 15.61 -14.63 -6.41
C VAL A 93 15.94 -13.13 -6.44
N GLY A 94 15.28 -12.35 -5.57
CA GLY A 94 15.52 -10.91 -5.48
C GLY A 94 14.65 -10.27 -4.40
N GLY A 95 15.04 -9.08 -3.99
CA GLY A 95 14.40 -8.27 -2.97
C GLY A 95 14.21 -6.83 -3.46
N PHE A 96 14.34 -5.86 -2.56
CA PHE A 96 14.12 -4.43 -2.86
C PHE A 96 15.12 -3.85 -3.87
N GLU A 97 16.23 -4.51 -4.11
CA GLU A 97 17.19 -4.16 -5.15
C GLU A 97 16.67 -4.38 -6.57
N LEU A 98 15.56 -5.09 -6.72
CA LEU A 98 14.90 -5.44 -7.99
C LEU A 98 15.88 -6.04 -9.03
N ALA A 99 16.65 -7.06 -8.62
CA ALA A 99 17.56 -7.77 -9.50
C ALA A 99 16.81 -8.58 -10.58
N VAL A 100 16.41 -7.90 -11.65
CA VAL A 100 15.63 -8.50 -12.74
C VAL A 100 16.56 -9.28 -13.68
N PRO A 101 16.26 -10.55 -13.99
CA PRO A 101 16.98 -11.31 -15.00
C PRO A 101 16.93 -10.64 -16.38
N GLY A 102 18.10 -10.48 -17.00
CA GLY A 102 18.23 -9.77 -18.28
C GLY A 102 18.29 -8.26 -18.16
N GLY A 103 18.22 -7.72 -16.93
CA GLY A 103 18.28 -6.29 -16.67
C GLY A 103 17.01 -5.53 -17.05
N GLY A 104 17.11 -4.20 -16.98
CA GLY A 104 16.03 -3.26 -17.27
C GLY A 104 15.35 -2.72 -16.01
N ASP A 105 14.85 -1.49 -16.14
CA ASP A 105 14.12 -0.83 -15.06
C ASP A 105 12.61 -1.06 -15.25
N PRO A 106 11.88 -1.53 -14.23
CA PRO A 106 10.46 -1.81 -14.37
C PRO A 106 9.63 -0.53 -14.49
N VAL A 107 8.69 -0.51 -15.43
CA VAL A 107 7.68 0.55 -15.53
C VAL A 107 6.64 0.44 -14.43
N LEU A 108 6.50 -0.74 -13.83
CA LEU A 108 5.55 -1.00 -12.76
C LEU A 108 6.12 -2.05 -11.79
N VAL A 109 6.09 -1.72 -10.51
CA VAL A 109 6.39 -2.65 -9.41
C VAL A 109 5.16 -2.79 -8.54
N ARG A 110 4.76 -4.04 -8.26
CA ARG A 110 3.73 -4.37 -7.27
C ARG A 110 4.39 -5.06 -6.08
N ALA A 111 4.18 -4.52 -4.86
CA ALA A 111 4.64 -5.09 -3.61
C ALA A 111 3.46 -5.22 -2.63
N PHE A 112 2.85 -6.40 -2.53
CA PHE A 112 1.66 -6.60 -1.70
C PHE A 112 1.93 -7.50 -0.50
N ASN A 113 1.54 -7.02 0.70
CA ASN A 113 1.79 -7.67 1.99
C ASN A 113 3.29 -7.86 2.33
N VAL A 114 4.19 -7.23 1.61
CA VAL A 114 5.64 -7.34 1.78
C VAL A 114 6.08 -6.54 3.00
N LEU A 115 5.75 -5.25 3.05
CA LEU A 115 6.21 -4.37 4.12
C LEU A 115 5.48 -4.56 5.46
N ARG A 116 4.44 -5.38 5.53
CA ARG A 116 3.73 -5.65 6.80
C ARG A 116 4.62 -6.24 7.89
N GLN A 117 5.67 -6.92 7.54
CA GLN A 117 6.59 -7.60 8.46
C GLN A 117 7.83 -6.76 8.81
N TYR A 118 7.93 -5.55 8.27
CA TYR A 118 9.00 -4.59 8.56
C TYR A 118 8.54 -3.58 9.60
N ASP A 119 9.46 -2.89 10.24
CA ASP A 119 9.11 -1.79 11.13
C ASP A 119 8.67 -0.55 10.35
N GLU A 120 7.83 0.30 10.96
CA GLU A 120 7.35 1.53 10.32
C GLU A 120 8.52 2.42 9.86
N GLY A 121 9.59 2.48 10.66
CA GLY A 121 10.80 3.26 10.33
C GLY A 121 11.56 2.79 9.11
N GLU A 122 11.40 1.54 8.70
CA GLU A 122 12.08 0.95 7.53
C GLU A 122 11.34 1.23 6.21
N VAL A 123 10.05 1.60 6.29
CA VAL A 123 9.21 1.75 5.09
C VAL A 123 9.73 2.82 4.15
N ALA A 124 10.14 3.97 4.68
CA ALA A 124 10.63 5.08 3.86
C ALA A 124 11.87 4.69 3.05
N ALA A 125 12.83 4.02 3.67
CA ALA A 125 14.05 3.55 3.01
C ALA A 125 13.74 2.47 1.96
N ALA A 126 12.83 1.54 2.26
CA ALA A 126 12.39 0.52 1.30
C ALA A 126 11.70 1.16 0.09
N TRP A 127 10.83 2.14 0.30
CA TRP A 127 10.18 2.89 -0.78
C TRP A 127 11.19 3.66 -1.64
N GLU A 128 12.17 4.31 -1.02
CA GLU A 128 13.21 5.04 -1.73
C GLU A 128 14.04 4.11 -2.63
N LEU A 129 14.51 2.99 -2.08
CA LEU A 129 15.27 1.99 -2.85
C LEU A 129 14.44 1.44 -4.02
N LEU A 130 13.19 1.04 -3.80
CA LEU A 130 12.32 0.52 -4.86
C LEU A 130 12.05 1.58 -5.95
N ARG A 131 11.80 2.83 -5.56
CA ARG A 131 11.57 3.92 -6.52
C ARG A 131 12.80 4.28 -7.35
N SER A 132 14.00 4.19 -6.76
CA SER A 132 15.25 4.46 -7.48
C SER A 132 15.55 3.47 -8.61
N ARG A 133 14.79 2.34 -8.64
CA ARG A 133 14.90 1.28 -9.65
C ARG A 133 13.80 1.32 -10.69
N LEU A 134 12.90 2.30 -10.64
CA LEU A 134 11.83 2.44 -11.61
C LEU A 134 12.34 3.06 -12.90
N ALA A 135 11.81 2.61 -14.02
CA ALA A 135 11.97 3.29 -15.30
C ALA A 135 11.46 4.74 -15.20
N PRO A 136 11.92 5.66 -16.07
CA PRO A 136 11.36 7.00 -16.15
C PRO A 136 9.83 6.95 -16.31
N GLY A 137 9.13 7.67 -15.42
CA GLY A 137 7.67 7.64 -15.35
C GLY A 137 7.10 6.32 -14.78
N GLY A 138 7.91 5.45 -14.20
CA GLY A 138 7.47 4.21 -13.57
C GLY A 138 6.64 4.42 -12.30
N LEU A 139 5.99 3.35 -11.83
CA LEU A 139 5.11 3.35 -10.67
C LEU A 139 5.41 2.16 -9.76
N LEU A 140 5.58 2.43 -8.47
CA LEU A 140 5.50 1.44 -7.41
C LEU A 140 4.10 1.45 -6.79
N VAL A 141 3.49 0.29 -6.63
CA VAL A 141 2.23 0.10 -5.91
C VAL A 141 2.49 -0.82 -4.71
N GLU A 142 2.59 -0.21 -3.55
CA GLU A 142 2.78 -0.93 -2.28
C GLU A 142 1.47 -1.01 -1.54
N GLY A 143 1.09 -2.21 -1.06
CA GLY A 143 -0.19 -2.36 -0.41
C GLY A 143 -0.36 -3.63 0.38
N THR A 144 -1.55 -3.75 0.92
CA THR A 144 -1.97 -4.91 1.70
C THR A 144 -3.37 -5.35 1.32
N CYS A 145 -3.66 -6.62 1.53
CA CYS A 145 -5.00 -7.17 1.39
C CYS A 145 -5.27 -8.25 2.45
N ASP A 146 -6.56 -8.53 2.68
CA ASP A 146 -6.97 -9.70 3.46
C ASP A 146 -6.79 -11.00 2.67
N GLU A 147 -7.05 -12.13 3.31
CA GLU A 147 -6.83 -13.47 2.76
C GLU A 147 -7.68 -13.75 1.52
N LEU A 148 -8.83 -13.11 1.41
CA LEU A 148 -9.79 -13.28 0.31
C LEU A 148 -9.79 -12.12 -0.69
N GLY A 149 -8.93 -11.10 -0.49
CA GLY A 149 -8.90 -9.90 -1.33
C GLY A 149 -10.18 -9.07 -1.29
N ARG A 150 -10.96 -9.16 -0.20
CA ARG A 150 -12.20 -8.38 -0.02
C ARG A 150 -11.93 -6.96 0.44
N ARG A 151 -10.87 -6.77 1.22
CA ARG A 151 -10.36 -5.49 1.72
C ARG A 151 -8.92 -5.35 1.31
N SER A 152 -8.60 -4.26 0.65
CA SER A 152 -7.25 -3.96 0.18
C SER A 152 -7.02 -2.46 0.26
N THR A 153 -5.80 -2.08 0.56
CA THR A 153 -5.35 -0.70 0.43
C THR A 153 -3.99 -0.67 -0.20
N TRP A 154 -3.68 0.39 -0.91
CA TRP A 154 -2.35 0.58 -1.48
C TRP A 154 -2.00 2.05 -1.64
N VAL A 155 -0.71 2.31 -1.53
CA VAL A 155 -0.10 3.58 -1.88
C VAL A 155 0.49 3.45 -3.28
N ALA A 156 0.22 4.43 -4.13
CA ALA A 156 0.89 4.60 -5.40
C ALA A 156 2.05 5.57 -5.21
N LEU A 157 3.25 5.18 -5.67
CA LEU A 157 4.47 5.98 -5.54
C LEU A 157 5.11 6.15 -6.91
N GLU A 158 5.44 7.38 -7.25
CA GLU A 158 6.24 7.74 -8.42
C GLU A 158 7.69 8.09 -8.01
N ALA A 159 8.54 8.45 -8.95
CA ALA A 159 9.92 8.83 -8.66
C ALA A 159 10.04 9.91 -7.58
N GLY A 160 9.12 10.89 -7.56
CA GLY A 160 9.08 11.97 -6.57
C GLY A 160 8.54 11.58 -5.19
N GLY A 161 7.98 10.38 -5.02
CA GLY A 161 7.42 9.93 -3.74
C GLY A 161 6.00 9.39 -3.84
N PRO A 162 5.33 9.17 -2.71
CA PRO A 162 3.96 8.71 -2.67
C PRO A 162 2.99 9.80 -3.17
N VAL A 163 2.05 9.39 -4.03
CA VAL A 163 1.11 10.32 -4.69
C VAL A 163 -0.34 10.10 -4.25
N SER A 164 -0.72 8.88 -3.89
CA SER A 164 -2.10 8.58 -3.48
C SER A 164 -2.22 7.37 -2.57
N LEU A 165 -3.30 7.35 -1.78
CA LEU A 165 -3.81 6.17 -1.07
C LEU A 165 -5.12 5.74 -1.72
N THR A 166 -5.24 4.45 -2.04
CA THR A 166 -6.50 3.84 -2.49
C THR A 166 -7.03 2.87 -1.45
N LEU A 167 -8.28 3.05 -1.08
CA LEU A 167 -9.08 2.07 -0.33
C LEU A 167 -9.91 1.26 -1.33
N SER A 168 -9.94 -0.06 -1.18
CA SER A 168 -10.73 -0.94 -2.05
C SER A 168 -11.43 -2.02 -1.24
N VAL A 169 -12.76 -2.02 -1.26
CA VAL A 169 -13.60 -2.87 -0.43
C VAL A 169 -14.64 -3.63 -1.25
N ARG A 170 -14.97 -4.84 -0.82
CA ARG A 170 -16.16 -5.54 -1.31
C ARG A 170 -17.39 -4.88 -0.68
N LEU A 171 -18.27 -4.32 -1.50
CA LEU A 171 -19.41 -3.56 -1.03
C LEU A 171 -20.49 -4.44 -0.39
N GLY A 172 -20.70 -5.66 -0.90
CA GLY A 172 -21.64 -6.59 -0.29
C GLY A 172 -21.19 -7.03 1.10
N GLY A 173 -21.98 -6.71 2.13
CA GLY A 173 -21.67 -7.01 3.52
C GLY A 173 -20.62 -6.08 4.14
N LEU A 174 -20.36 -4.91 3.56
CA LEU A 174 -19.51 -3.89 4.17
C LEU A 174 -20.23 -3.26 5.36
N PRO A 175 -19.76 -3.42 6.61
CA PRO A 175 -20.36 -2.79 7.77
C PRO A 175 -20.16 -1.27 7.74
N GLN A 176 -18.93 -0.85 7.54
CA GLN A 176 -18.51 0.54 7.44
C GLN A 176 -17.15 0.66 6.71
N PRO A 177 -16.84 1.82 6.09
CA PRO A 177 -15.59 2.03 5.38
C PRO A 177 -14.33 1.76 6.20
N SER A 178 -14.29 2.15 7.47
CA SER A 178 -13.15 1.95 8.36
C SER A 178 -12.82 0.47 8.62
N ALA A 179 -13.67 -0.47 8.25
CA ALA A 179 -13.34 -1.91 8.28
C ALA A 179 -12.10 -2.26 7.44
N VAL A 180 -11.64 -1.35 6.59
CA VAL A 180 -10.40 -1.49 5.82
C VAL A 180 -9.14 -1.17 6.64
N ALA A 181 -9.28 -0.54 7.81
CA ALA A 181 -8.16 -0.03 8.63
C ALA A 181 -7.13 -1.11 8.99
N GLU A 182 -7.57 -2.33 9.25
CA GLU A 182 -6.69 -3.48 9.52
C GLU A 182 -5.78 -3.85 8.34
N ARG A 183 -6.08 -3.32 7.15
CA ARG A 183 -5.33 -3.54 5.91
C ARG A 183 -4.66 -2.26 5.40
N LEU A 184 -4.52 -1.25 6.23
CA LEU A 184 -3.69 -0.10 5.88
C LEU A 184 -2.23 -0.52 5.65
N PRO A 185 -1.52 0.12 4.72
CA PRO A 185 -0.08 -0.08 4.52
C PRO A 185 0.70 0.18 5.80
N LYS A 186 1.88 -0.39 5.92
CA LYS A 186 2.71 -0.27 7.14
C LYS A 186 3.00 1.19 7.51
N ALA A 187 3.15 2.06 6.55
CA ALA A 187 3.32 3.50 6.77
C ALA A 187 2.14 4.17 7.50
N LEU A 188 0.94 3.57 7.48
CA LEU A 188 -0.29 4.21 7.95
C LEU A 188 -1.00 3.43 9.06
N ILE A 189 -0.76 2.13 9.22
CA ILE A 189 -1.56 1.31 10.14
C ILE A 189 -1.43 1.78 11.60
N HIS A 190 -0.25 2.20 12.03
CA HIS A 190 -0.01 2.75 13.38
C HIS A 190 -0.32 4.25 13.47
N ARG A 191 -0.66 4.87 12.34
CA ARG A 191 -1.10 6.27 12.24
C ARG A 191 -2.61 6.42 12.23
N ASN A 192 -3.36 5.34 12.35
CA ASN A 192 -4.82 5.40 12.49
C ASN A 192 -5.22 5.75 13.94
N VAL A 193 -4.81 6.94 14.37
CA VAL A 193 -5.07 7.52 15.70
C VAL A 193 -5.51 8.97 15.57
N PRO A 194 -6.27 9.52 16.54
CA PRO A 194 -6.70 10.93 16.50
C PRO A 194 -5.55 11.89 16.23
N GLY A 195 -5.78 12.87 15.36
CA GLY A 195 -4.78 13.85 14.94
C GLY A 195 -4.00 13.46 13.69
N GLU A 196 -4.15 12.26 13.16
CA GLU A 196 -3.53 11.82 11.91
C GLU A 196 -4.52 11.82 10.74
N GLY A 197 -4.07 12.21 9.55
CA GLY A 197 -4.94 12.39 8.38
C GLY A 197 -5.65 11.12 7.94
N VAL A 198 -5.01 9.95 8.04
CA VAL A 198 -5.65 8.67 7.70
C VAL A 198 -6.80 8.33 8.66
N HIS A 199 -6.67 8.67 9.96
CA HIS A 199 -7.74 8.51 10.94
C HIS A 199 -8.92 9.42 10.61
N ASP A 200 -8.65 10.68 10.32
CA ASP A 200 -9.66 11.67 9.97
C ASP A 200 -10.41 11.25 8.69
N LEU A 201 -9.71 10.72 7.68
CA LEU A 201 -10.32 10.18 6.47
C LEU A 201 -11.28 9.02 6.77
N LEU A 202 -10.85 8.03 7.57
CA LEU A 202 -11.68 6.87 7.88
C LEU A 202 -12.91 7.25 8.70
N ARG A 203 -12.78 8.18 9.64
CA ARG A 203 -13.90 8.75 10.38
C ARG A 203 -14.88 9.48 9.47
N ALA A 204 -14.38 10.36 8.62
CA ALA A 204 -15.22 11.08 7.65
C ALA A 204 -15.95 10.12 6.70
N ALA A 205 -15.28 9.02 6.32
CA ALA A 205 -15.88 8.00 5.47
C ALA A 205 -17.01 7.24 6.20
N ASP A 206 -16.82 6.89 7.47
CA ASP A 206 -17.85 6.23 8.29
C ASP A 206 -19.06 7.15 8.51
N ASP A 207 -18.83 8.42 8.80
CA ASP A 207 -19.89 9.42 8.95
C ASP A 207 -20.67 9.63 7.65
N ALA A 208 -19.97 9.70 6.51
CA ALA A 208 -20.59 9.80 5.20
C ALA A 208 -21.39 8.52 4.85
N TRP A 209 -20.88 7.35 5.22
CA TRP A 209 -21.55 6.06 5.04
C TRP A 209 -22.81 5.97 5.90
N ALA A 210 -22.76 6.46 7.14
CA ALA A 210 -23.92 6.50 8.02
C ALA A 210 -25.01 7.42 7.46
N ARG A 211 -24.64 8.62 7.02
CA ARG A 211 -25.58 9.57 6.37
C ARG A 211 -26.17 9.02 5.06
N ALA A 212 -25.42 8.21 4.34
CA ALA A 212 -25.87 7.57 3.10
C ALA A 212 -26.70 6.27 3.34
N ALA A 213 -27.09 5.96 4.57
CA ALA A 213 -27.88 4.77 4.90
C ALA A 213 -29.17 4.61 4.07
N PRO A 214 -29.97 5.67 3.81
CA PRO A 214 -31.17 5.56 2.97
C PRO A 214 -30.88 5.05 1.55
N GLU A 215 -29.72 5.38 0.97
CA GLU A 215 -29.31 4.91 -0.35
C GLU A 215 -29.08 3.39 -0.40
N GLY A 216 -28.95 2.77 0.77
CA GLY A 216 -28.83 1.32 0.93
C GLY A 216 -30.05 0.55 0.41
N THR A 217 -31.23 1.16 0.35
CA THR A 217 -32.44 0.61 -0.27
C THR A 217 -32.21 0.26 -1.75
N PHE A 218 -31.39 1.04 -2.42
CA PHE A 218 -31.00 0.82 -3.82
C PHE A 218 -29.74 -0.06 -3.95
N GLY A 219 -29.26 -0.62 -2.83
CA GLY A 219 -28.12 -1.50 -2.74
C GLY A 219 -26.83 -0.84 -2.27
N ALA A 220 -25.90 -1.66 -1.75
CA ALA A 220 -24.65 -1.22 -1.15
C ALA A 220 -23.79 -0.37 -2.10
N ARG A 221 -23.91 -0.57 -3.42
CA ARG A 221 -23.20 0.23 -4.42
C ARG A 221 -23.69 1.68 -4.46
N GLN A 222 -24.99 1.91 -4.37
CA GLN A 222 -25.54 3.27 -4.37
C GLN A 222 -25.16 3.99 -3.09
N ARG A 223 -25.25 3.31 -1.95
CA ARG A 223 -24.78 3.85 -0.66
C ARG A 223 -23.29 4.25 -0.73
N TRP A 224 -22.43 3.40 -1.30
CA TRP A 224 -21.03 3.72 -1.48
C TRP A 224 -20.78 4.91 -2.42
N LEU A 225 -21.53 4.99 -3.54
CA LEU A 225 -21.45 6.13 -4.44
C LEU A 225 -21.84 7.44 -3.76
N ALA A 226 -22.88 7.44 -2.94
CA ALA A 226 -23.28 8.60 -2.15
C ALA A 226 -22.20 8.99 -1.12
N THR A 227 -21.62 8.00 -0.43
CA THR A 227 -20.48 8.19 0.47
C THR A 227 -19.29 8.85 -0.23
N CYS A 228 -18.88 8.33 -1.38
CA CYS A 228 -17.76 8.90 -2.15
C CYS A 228 -18.05 10.32 -2.65
N ARG A 229 -19.29 10.61 -3.08
CA ARG A 229 -19.70 11.97 -3.47
C ARG A 229 -19.62 12.95 -2.29
N ALA A 230 -20.03 12.53 -1.10
CA ALA A 230 -19.95 13.33 0.11
C ALA A 230 -18.48 13.62 0.46
N LEU A 231 -17.64 12.60 0.49
CA LEU A 231 -16.21 12.76 0.77
C LEU A 231 -15.51 13.70 -0.21
N ARG A 232 -15.85 13.64 -1.49
CA ARG A 232 -15.21 14.47 -2.53
C ARG A 232 -15.40 15.97 -2.31
N ARG A 233 -16.33 16.41 -1.47
CA ARG A 233 -16.55 17.83 -1.16
C ARG A 233 -15.42 18.39 -0.30
N ASP A 234 -14.92 17.57 0.65
CA ASP A 234 -14.01 18.01 1.70
C ASP A 234 -12.63 17.36 1.61
N TRP A 235 -12.50 16.30 0.80
CA TRP A 235 -11.28 15.51 0.63
C TRP A 235 -10.77 15.57 -0.81
N PRO A 236 -9.46 15.57 -1.03
CA PRO A 236 -8.87 15.56 -2.37
C PRO A 236 -8.99 14.15 -3.01
N VAL A 237 -10.22 13.77 -3.35
CA VAL A 237 -10.54 12.51 -4.01
C VAL A 237 -10.15 12.59 -5.48
N LEU A 238 -9.29 11.68 -5.92
CA LEU A 238 -8.65 11.65 -7.24
C LEU A 238 -9.40 10.84 -8.29
N ASP A 239 -10.27 9.92 -7.87
CA ASP A 239 -11.05 9.07 -8.75
C ASP A 239 -12.52 9.51 -8.84
N GLY A 240 -13.31 8.76 -9.58
CA GLY A 240 -14.70 9.09 -9.83
C GLY A 240 -15.62 7.87 -9.89
N PRO A 241 -16.89 8.07 -10.29
CA PRO A 241 -17.93 7.05 -10.24
C PRO A 241 -17.58 5.72 -10.89
N ALA A 242 -16.75 5.72 -11.94
CA ALA A 242 -16.30 4.50 -12.61
C ALA A 242 -15.52 3.57 -11.65
N ARG A 243 -14.65 4.17 -10.80
CA ARG A 243 -13.86 3.42 -9.80
C ARG A 243 -14.68 3.15 -8.55
N TRP A 244 -15.48 4.12 -8.10
CA TRP A 244 -16.34 3.96 -6.93
C TRP A 244 -17.32 2.78 -7.08
N ARG A 245 -17.90 2.56 -8.29
CA ARG A 245 -18.76 1.39 -8.55
C ARG A 245 -18.07 0.05 -8.29
N LEU A 246 -16.75 0.05 -8.26
CA LEU A 246 -15.92 -1.12 -8.00
C LEU A 246 -15.54 -1.26 -6.50
N GLY A 247 -16.03 -0.33 -5.66
CA GLY A 247 -15.72 -0.28 -4.23
C GLY A 247 -14.35 0.34 -3.95
N GLU A 248 -13.88 1.23 -4.82
CA GLU A 248 -12.61 1.94 -4.68
C GLU A 248 -12.84 3.39 -4.29
N LEU A 249 -11.90 3.96 -3.56
CA LEU A 249 -11.80 5.38 -3.23
C LEU A 249 -10.32 5.74 -3.16
N THR A 250 -9.89 6.68 -4.00
CA THR A 250 -8.49 7.14 -4.05
C THR A 250 -8.42 8.59 -3.61
N VAL A 251 -7.54 8.88 -2.65
CA VAL A 251 -7.27 10.25 -2.16
C VAL A 251 -5.81 10.61 -2.39
N ALA A 252 -5.53 11.91 -2.51
CA ALA A 252 -4.16 12.41 -2.60
C ALA A 252 -3.38 12.06 -1.32
N TRP A 253 -2.12 11.64 -1.48
CA TRP A 253 -1.27 11.24 -0.36
C TRP A 253 -1.13 12.31 0.71
N GLY A 254 -0.97 13.58 0.31
CA GLY A 254 -0.78 14.69 1.25
C GLY A 254 -1.89 14.84 2.29
N ALA A 255 -3.11 14.35 2.00
CA ALA A 255 -4.22 14.39 2.94
C ALA A 255 -4.12 13.34 4.05
N VAL A 256 -3.37 12.26 3.82
CA VAL A 256 -3.28 11.08 4.71
C VAL A 256 -1.85 10.74 5.14
N ALA A 257 -0.86 11.47 4.63
CA ALA A 257 0.54 11.28 4.99
C ALA A 257 0.73 11.38 6.51
N PRO A 258 1.62 10.54 7.10
CA PRO A 258 1.96 10.67 8.50
C PRO A 258 2.35 12.11 8.85
N ARG A 259 1.71 12.67 9.86
CA ARG A 259 2.07 14.00 10.38
C ARG A 259 3.37 13.88 11.17
N ALA A 260 4.26 14.87 11.05
CA ALA A 260 5.44 14.94 11.89
C ALA A 260 4.98 14.99 13.35
N ARG A 261 5.35 14.00 14.15
CA ARG A 261 5.13 14.07 15.59
C ARG A 261 5.95 15.26 16.09
N GLY A 262 5.30 16.27 16.63
CA GLY A 262 5.99 17.35 17.33
C GLY A 262 6.97 16.70 18.29
N ARG A 263 8.23 17.11 18.23
CA ARG A 263 9.29 16.63 19.09
C ARG A 263 8.78 16.82 20.53
N ALA A 264 8.41 15.73 21.21
CA ALA A 264 8.07 15.79 22.61
C ALA A 264 9.25 16.45 23.29
N VAL A 265 9.06 17.68 23.78
CA VAL A 265 10.03 18.36 24.64
C VAL A 265 10.16 17.43 25.84
N ARG A 266 11.27 16.70 25.89
CA ARG A 266 11.64 15.95 27.08
C ARG A 266 11.76 17.00 28.17
N HIS A 267 10.77 17.07 29.03
CA HIS A 267 10.89 17.78 30.29
C HIS A 267 11.90 16.96 31.10
N ASP A 268 13.12 17.48 31.17
CA ASP A 268 14.17 16.95 32.03
C ASP A 268 13.83 17.41 33.46
N PRO A 269 13.48 16.52 34.41
CA PRO A 269 13.14 16.92 35.79
C PRO A 269 14.37 17.06 36.68
N ALA A 270 15.54 17.40 36.13
CA ALA A 270 16.78 17.50 36.89
C ALA A 270 17.31 18.94 36.95
N HIS A 271 16.59 19.84 37.66
CA HIS A 271 17.23 21.00 38.29
C HIS A 271 16.30 21.53 39.39
N GLY A 272 16.43 20.95 40.56
CA GLY A 272 15.67 21.40 41.73
C GLY A 272 16.05 20.70 43.07
N ALA A 273 17.34 20.44 43.28
CA ALA A 273 17.79 20.04 44.60
C ALA A 273 19.23 20.53 44.81
N GLY A 274 19.39 21.58 45.57
CA GLY A 274 20.71 21.97 46.01
C GLY A 274 20.82 23.45 46.34
N ASN A 275 20.38 23.88 47.52
CA ASN A 275 21.26 24.62 48.45
C ASN A 275 20.44 25.17 49.66
N ARG A 276 20.45 24.42 50.74
CA ARG A 276 20.26 24.97 52.08
C ARG A 276 21.34 24.37 53.00
N ALA A 277 22.45 25.01 53.04
CA ALA A 277 23.42 24.92 54.14
C ALA A 277 23.57 26.35 54.62
N GLY A 278 23.12 26.74 55.80
CA GLY A 278 23.67 26.38 57.09
C GLY A 278 24.65 27.44 57.51
N GLY A 279 24.15 28.65 57.92
CA GLY A 279 24.93 29.66 58.67
C GLY A 279 24.59 29.59 60.15
N ARG A 280 25.44 28.98 60.93
CA ARG A 280 25.50 29.20 62.37
C ARG A 280 26.56 30.26 62.64
N ALA A 281 26.17 31.36 63.20
CA ALA A 281 27.05 32.26 63.96
C ALA A 281 26.86 32.03 65.44
N GLY A 282 27.91 31.67 66.09
CA GLY A 282 28.00 31.68 67.53
C GLY A 282 28.59 33.02 68.00
N SER A 283 28.17 33.44 69.14
CA SER A 283 28.80 34.40 70.02
C SER A 283 28.37 33.96 71.35
N GLY A 284 29.19 33.66 72.24
CA GLY A 284 30.31 34.18 72.93
C GLY A 284 29.94 35.29 73.87
N GLY A 285 30.09 35.09 75.14
CA GLY A 285 30.01 36.02 76.23
C GLY A 285 29.98 35.29 77.50
#